data_8c91304cc707cee071a1581e7b02a71c
#
_entry.id   8c91304cc707cee071a1581e7b02a71c
#
_cell.length_a   1.000
_cell.length_b   1.000
_cell.length_c   1.000
_cell.angle_alpha   90.00
_cell.angle_beta   90.00
_cell.angle_gamma   90.00
#
_symmetry.space_group_name_H-M   'P 1'
#
loop_
_entity.id
_entity.type
_entity.pdbx_description
1 polymer ?
#
loop_
_entity_poly.entity_id
_entity_poly.type
_entity_poly.pdbx_seq_one_letter_code
_entity_poly.pdbx_strand_id
1 'polypeptide(L)'
;PERGETTFSWLMDGRWMKGESRGQMFGKPTQNFFLIGYDNFKQSFVTTSVSSVDTAMLHSEGDMTPDGKALIAYGTLDEYLTGEHDKMVKYVWRFVSDDEIVQEVHDLPIGETNTKVVEIRYQRKK
;
A
#
# COMPACT_ATOMS: atom_id res chain seq x y z
N PRO A 1 -9.99 2.75 -15.69
CA PRO A 1 -9.31 2.01 -14.63
C PRO A 1 -8.63 0.75 -15.16
N GLU A 2 -7.40 0.55 -14.75
CA GLU A 2 -6.65 -0.62 -15.15
C GLU A 2 -6.90 -1.76 -14.17
N ARG A 3 -6.83 -3.00 -14.66
CA ARG A 3 -7.11 -4.18 -13.87
C ARG A 3 -5.88 -5.08 -13.79
N GLY A 4 -5.82 -5.84 -12.71
CA GLY A 4 -4.79 -6.83 -12.49
C GLY A 4 -5.24 -7.85 -11.49
N GLU A 5 -4.34 -8.73 -11.12
CA GLU A 5 -4.60 -9.76 -10.10
C GLU A 5 -3.56 -9.66 -9.00
N THR A 6 -3.99 -9.89 -7.77
CA THR A 6 -3.12 -9.91 -6.59
C THR A 6 -3.38 -11.17 -5.81
N THR A 7 -2.30 -11.83 -5.40
CA THR A 7 -2.36 -12.97 -4.51
C THR A 7 -1.81 -12.57 -3.16
N PHE A 8 -2.62 -12.74 -2.12
CA PHE A 8 -2.21 -12.52 -0.74
C PHE A 8 -1.88 -13.86 -0.10
N SER A 9 -0.77 -13.93 0.60
CA SER A 9 -0.38 -15.15 1.30
C SER A 9 0.38 -14.81 2.57
N TRP A 10 0.36 -15.76 3.52
CA TRP A 10 1.10 -15.62 4.77
C TRP A 10 2.46 -16.27 4.65
N LEU A 11 3.47 -15.65 5.26
CA LEU A 11 4.82 -16.18 5.36
C LEU A 11 5.19 -16.39 6.82
N MET A 12 6.05 -17.36 7.08
CA MET A 12 6.64 -17.60 8.41
C MET A 12 5.57 -17.74 9.48
N ASP A 13 4.62 -18.63 9.23
CA ASP A 13 3.54 -18.97 10.14
C ASP A 13 2.66 -17.77 10.52
N GLY A 14 2.35 -16.94 9.53
CA GLY A 14 1.46 -15.80 9.72
C GLY A 14 2.12 -14.54 10.25
N ARG A 15 3.46 -14.52 10.31
CA ARG A 15 4.19 -13.34 10.78
C ARG A 15 4.15 -12.19 9.79
N TRP A 16 4.19 -12.52 8.50
CA TRP A 16 4.20 -11.53 7.42
C TRP A 16 3.12 -11.86 6.42
N MET A 17 2.44 -10.83 5.94
CA MET A 17 1.54 -10.97 4.80
C MET A 17 2.24 -10.47 3.56
N LYS A 18 2.24 -11.31 2.51
CA LYS A 18 2.83 -10.98 1.23
C LYS A 18 1.72 -10.74 0.21
N GLY A 19 1.87 -9.68 -0.59
CA GLY A 19 1.03 -9.46 -1.76
C GLY A 19 1.88 -9.48 -3.03
N GLU A 20 1.47 -10.26 -4.00
CA GLU A 20 2.10 -10.29 -5.33
C GLU A 20 1.04 -9.90 -6.35
N SER A 21 1.31 -8.85 -7.12
CA SER A 21 0.37 -8.33 -8.09
C SER A 21 0.93 -8.40 -9.49
N ARG A 22 0.06 -8.69 -10.44
CA ARG A 22 0.34 -8.59 -11.87
C ARG A 22 -0.80 -7.80 -12.50
N GLY A 23 -0.44 -6.84 -13.34
CA GLY A 23 -1.42 -5.99 -13.99
C GLY A 23 -0.82 -5.26 -15.16
N GLN A 24 -1.43 -4.13 -15.50
CA GLN A 24 -0.96 -3.27 -16.58
C GLN A 24 -1.00 -1.82 -16.13
N MET A 25 -0.06 -1.04 -16.63
CA MET A 25 -0.03 0.41 -16.47
C MET A 25 0.32 1.01 -17.82
N PHE A 26 -0.56 1.87 -18.33
CA PHE A 26 -0.41 2.48 -19.66
C PHE A 26 -0.21 1.42 -20.76
N GLY A 27 -0.95 0.29 -20.65
CA GLY A 27 -0.89 -0.80 -21.62
C GLY A 27 0.32 -1.72 -21.51
N LYS A 28 1.20 -1.52 -20.53
CA LYS A 28 2.40 -2.34 -20.35
C LYS A 28 2.25 -3.24 -19.13
N PRO A 29 2.74 -4.50 -19.19
CA PRO A 29 2.67 -5.39 -18.02
C PRO A 29 3.44 -4.82 -16.83
N THR A 30 2.87 -4.98 -15.64
CA THR A 30 3.51 -4.56 -14.39
C THR A 30 3.47 -5.68 -13.37
N GLN A 31 4.43 -5.66 -12.45
CA GLN A 31 4.47 -6.55 -11.30
C GLN A 31 4.76 -5.73 -10.06
N ASN A 32 4.07 -6.06 -8.98
CA ASN A 32 4.29 -5.42 -7.68
C ASN A 32 4.40 -6.49 -6.60
N PHE A 33 5.16 -6.18 -5.58
CA PHE A 33 5.34 -7.04 -4.42
C PHE A 33 5.32 -6.18 -3.17
N PHE A 34 4.59 -6.61 -2.14
CA PHE A 34 4.65 -5.93 -0.86
C PHE A 34 4.61 -6.92 0.31
N LEU A 35 5.14 -6.46 1.44
CA LEU A 35 5.09 -7.17 2.72
C LEU A 35 4.51 -6.25 3.78
N ILE A 36 3.66 -6.83 4.64
CA ILE A 36 3.12 -6.14 5.83
C ILE A 36 3.36 -7.05 7.03
N GLY A 37 3.89 -6.49 8.10
CA GLY A 37 4.09 -7.21 9.35
C GLY A 37 4.01 -6.28 10.55
N TYR A 38 4.09 -6.85 11.74
CA TYR A 38 4.06 -6.10 12.98
C TYR A 38 5.42 -6.18 13.66
N ASP A 39 6.00 -5.01 13.96
CA ASP A 39 7.30 -4.91 14.64
C ASP A 39 7.06 -4.74 16.14
N ASN A 40 7.41 -5.78 16.91
CA ASN A 40 7.18 -5.79 18.36
C ASN A 40 8.02 -4.76 19.12
N PHE A 41 9.18 -4.40 18.60
CA PHE A 41 10.02 -3.38 19.24
C PHE A 41 9.48 -1.99 18.99
N LYS A 42 9.04 -1.71 17.78
CA LYS A 42 8.44 -0.41 17.42
C LYS A 42 7.00 -0.30 17.88
N GLN A 43 6.35 -1.43 18.16
CA GLN A 43 4.92 -1.50 18.47
C GLN A 43 4.08 -0.84 17.37
N SER A 44 4.42 -1.14 16.12
CA SER A 44 3.70 -0.63 14.96
C SER A 44 3.78 -1.62 13.81
N PHE A 45 2.85 -1.49 12.87
CA PHE A 45 2.91 -2.22 11.61
C PHE A 45 3.97 -1.59 10.72
N VAL A 46 4.68 -2.44 9.98
CA VAL A 46 5.69 -1.99 9.01
C VAL A 46 5.35 -2.59 7.65
N THR A 47 5.58 -1.81 6.59
CA THR A 47 5.35 -2.27 5.23
C THR A 47 6.55 -1.96 4.35
N THR A 48 6.72 -2.77 3.31
CA THR A 48 7.67 -2.46 2.24
C THR A 48 7.09 -2.92 0.92
N SER A 49 7.42 -2.20 -0.16
CA SER A 49 6.94 -2.57 -1.49
C SER A 49 7.96 -2.23 -2.57
N VAL A 50 7.94 -3.03 -3.63
CA VAL A 50 8.74 -2.81 -4.84
C VAL A 50 7.85 -3.05 -6.05
N SER A 51 8.20 -2.42 -7.16
CA SER A 51 7.42 -2.49 -8.39
C SER A 51 8.34 -2.59 -9.60
N SER A 52 7.82 -3.18 -10.67
CA SER A 52 8.57 -3.24 -11.94
C SER A 52 8.60 -1.91 -12.68
N VAL A 53 7.80 -0.92 -12.26
CA VAL A 53 7.72 0.37 -12.95
C VAL A 53 8.80 1.34 -12.53
N ASP A 54 9.48 1.09 -11.43
CA ASP A 54 10.58 1.93 -10.96
C ASP A 54 11.58 1.11 -10.14
N THR A 55 12.54 1.78 -9.53
CA THR A 55 13.60 1.13 -8.75
C THR A 55 13.56 1.52 -7.26
N ALA A 56 12.48 2.15 -6.83
CA ALA A 56 12.33 2.54 -5.44
C ALA A 56 11.87 1.37 -4.58
N MET A 57 12.35 1.31 -3.35
CA MET A 57 11.81 0.44 -2.32
C MET A 57 11.11 1.34 -1.32
N LEU A 58 9.79 1.19 -1.21
CA LEU A 58 8.97 2.07 -0.38
C LEU A 58 8.72 1.43 0.98
N HIS A 59 8.89 2.22 2.04
CA HIS A 59 8.68 1.77 3.42
C HIS A 59 7.66 2.65 4.11
N SER A 60 6.85 2.04 4.97
CA SER A 60 5.94 2.80 5.82
C SER A 60 5.75 2.12 7.17
N GLU A 61 5.30 2.90 8.16
CA GLU A 61 5.02 2.43 9.52
C GLU A 61 3.73 3.07 10.00
N GLY A 62 2.95 2.33 10.77
CA GLY A 62 1.72 2.87 11.31
C GLY A 62 0.94 1.90 12.18
N ASP A 63 -0.31 2.25 12.42
CA ASP A 63 -1.17 1.51 13.33
C ASP A 63 -2.55 1.31 12.75
N MET A 64 -3.24 0.28 13.27
CA MET A 64 -4.66 0.09 12.99
C MET A 64 -5.46 1.23 13.62
N THR A 65 -6.55 1.62 12.95
CA THR A 65 -7.52 2.51 13.57
C THR A 65 -8.16 1.83 14.79
N PRO A 66 -8.70 2.61 15.75
CA PRO A 66 -9.30 2.01 16.95
C PRO A 66 -10.42 1.00 16.68
N ASP A 67 -11.16 1.17 15.57
CA ASP A 67 -12.21 0.23 15.18
C ASP A 67 -11.68 -1.01 14.45
N GLY A 68 -10.37 -1.06 14.17
CA GLY A 68 -9.75 -2.19 13.48
C GLY A 68 -10.07 -2.30 11.99
N LYS A 69 -10.68 -1.28 11.39
CA LYS A 69 -11.15 -1.34 10.00
C LYS A 69 -10.16 -0.80 8.99
N ALA A 70 -9.11 -0.15 9.45
CA ALA A 70 -8.08 0.38 8.55
C ALA A 70 -6.71 0.38 9.21
N LEU A 71 -5.69 0.19 8.38
CA LEU A 71 -4.31 0.42 8.76
C LEU A 71 -3.88 1.75 8.14
N ILE A 72 -3.37 2.66 8.96
CA ILE A 72 -2.85 3.94 8.50
C ILE A 72 -1.35 3.95 8.77
N ALA A 73 -0.57 4.08 7.71
CA ALA A 73 0.88 4.08 7.79
C ALA A 73 1.45 5.31 7.09
N TYR A 74 2.58 5.78 7.56
CA TYR A 74 3.26 6.95 7.01
C TYR A 74 4.61 6.52 6.45
N GLY A 75 4.92 7.01 5.28
CA GLY A 75 6.18 6.67 4.61
C GLY A 75 6.49 7.65 3.51
N THR A 76 7.32 7.23 2.57
CA THR A 76 7.78 8.10 1.50
C THR A 76 7.37 7.54 0.14
N LEU A 77 7.35 8.43 -0.83
CA LEU A 77 7.07 8.13 -2.23
C LEU A 77 7.90 9.07 -3.10
N ASP A 78 8.46 8.55 -4.18
CA ASP A 78 9.12 9.42 -5.17
C ASP A 78 8.08 9.90 -6.18
N GLU A 79 8.01 11.21 -6.36
CA GLU A 79 7.02 11.83 -7.25
C GLU A 79 7.71 12.23 -8.55
N TYR A 80 7.44 11.48 -9.62
CA TYR A 80 8.09 11.69 -10.90
C TYR A 80 7.63 12.95 -11.64
N LEU A 81 6.39 13.37 -11.42
CA LEU A 81 5.85 14.56 -12.09
C LEU A 81 6.49 15.85 -11.57
N THR A 82 6.82 15.90 -10.30
CA THR A 82 7.43 17.08 -9.68
C THR A 82 8.92 16.93 -9.44
N GLY A 83 9.46 15.71 -9.56
CA GLY A 83 10.85 15.41 -9.25
C GLY A 83 11.17 15.35 -7.76
N GLU A 84 10.16 15.34 -6.91
CA GLU A 84 10.38 15.25 -5.47
C GLU A 84 10.82 13.85 -5.05
N HIS A 85 11.87 13.77 -4.24
CA HIS A 85 12.36 12.53 -3.64
C HIS A 85 11.89 12.43 -2.19
N ASP A 86 11.60 11.21 -1.74
CA ASP A 86 11.24 10.92 -0.35
C ASP A 86 10.09 11.80 0.15
N LYS A 87 9.12 12.05 -0.72
CA LYS A 87 7.93 12.80 -0.36
C LYS A 87 7.12 12.03 0.67
N MET A 88 6.84 12.66 1.81
CA MET A 88 6.04 12.02 2.87
C MET A 88 4.60 11.86 2.42
N VAL A 89 4.06 10.67 2.60
CA VAL A 89 2.69 10.34 2.23
C VAL A 89 2.05 9.47 3.31
N LYS A 90 0.73 9.37 3.27
CA LYS A 90 -0.05 8.49 4.11
C LYS A 90 -0.58 7.33 3.25
N TYR A 91 -0.30 6.11 3.69
CA TYR A 91 -0.86 4.90 3.10
C TYR A 91 -2.02 4.43 3.96
N VAL A 92 -3.17 4.20 3.34
CA VAL A 92 -4.36 3.72 4.04
C VAL A 92 -4.79 2.40 3.43
N TRP A 93 -4.94 1.39 4.26
CA TRP A 93 -5.48 0.08 3.88
C TRP A 93 -6.81 -0.08 4.60
N ARG A 94 -7.93 0.00 3.86
CA ARG A 94 -9.26 -0.14 4.43
C ARG A 94 -9.77 -1.55 4.22
N PHE A 95 -10.12 -2.21 5.29
CA PHE A 95 -10.69 -3.55 5.26
C PHE A 95 -12.20 -3.41 5.22
N VAL A 96 -12.75 -3.27 4.01
CA VAL A 96 -14.17 -2.95 3.81
C VAL A 96 -15.05 -4.13 4.20
N SER A 97 -14.64 -5.34 3.82
CA SER A 97 -15.34 -6.58 4.15
C SER A 97 -14.37 -7.76 4.01
N ASP A 98 -14.87 -8.97 4.23
CA ASP A 98 -14.05 -10.17 4.04
C ASP A 98 -13.60 -10.35 2.59
N ASP A 99 -14.26 -9.69 1.65
CA ASP A 99 -14.01 -9.84 0.22
C ASP A 99 -13.42 -8.59 -0.44
N GLU A 100 -13.26 -7.48 0.31
CA GLU A 100 -12.80 -6.24 -0.31
C GLU A 100 -11.85 -5.45 0.59
N ILE A 101 -10.72 -5.04 0.00
CA ILE A 101 -9.73 -4.15 0.61
C ILE A 101 -9.53 -2.98 -0.35
N VAL A 102 -9.47 -1.78 0.19
CA VAL A 102 -9.14 -0.57 -0.58
C VAL A 102 -7.85 0.01 -0.04
N GLN A 103 -6.87 0.16 -0.92
CA GLN A 103 -5.61 0.82 -0.60
C GLN A 103 -5.61 2.22 -1.20
N GLU A 104 -5.25 3.20 -0.39
CA GLU A 104 -5.16 4.59 -0.83
C GLU A 104 -3.80 5.16 -0.48
N VAL A 105 -3.30 6.05 -1.33
CA VAL A 105 -2.12 6.87 -1.03
C VAL A 105 -2.58 8.32 -1.01
N HIS A 106 -2.24 9.03 0.06
CA HIS A 106 -2.61 10.42 0.26
C HIS A 106 -1.37 11.30 0.42
N ASP A 107 -1.34 12.44 -0.26
CA ASP A 107 -0.40 13.50 0.05
C ASP A 107 -0.67 14.04 1.47
N LEU A 108 0.30 14.75 2.04
CA LEU A 108 0.15 15.36 3.36
C LEU A 108 0.26 16.90 3.28
N PRO A 109 -0.56 17.58 2.44
CA PRO A 109 -0.56 19.04 2.44
C PRO A 109 -1.29 19.55 3.67
N ILE A 110 -0.85 20.69 4.18
CA ILE A 110 -1.48 21.32 5.34
C ILE A 110 -2.81 21.96 4.90
N GLY A 111 -3.89 21.60 5.61
CA GLY A 111 -5.19 22.21 5.41
C GLY A 111 -6.04 21.65 4.27
N GLU A 112 -5.57 20.63 3.58
CA GLU A 112 -6.35 20.01 2.51
C GLU A 112 -7.20 18.86 3.03
N THR A 113 -8.39 18.71 2.47
CA THR A 113 -9.34 17.67 2.90
C THR A 113 -9.41 16.48 1.94
N ASN A 114 -9.04 16.67 0.68
CA ASN A 114 -9.04 15.58 -0.30
C ASN A 114 -7.66 15.49 -0.92
N THR A 115 -6.84 14.61 -0.37
CA THR A 115 -5.43 14.47 -0.73
C THR A 115 -5.13 13.15 -1.42
N LYS A 116 -6.15 12.36 -1.73
CA LYS A 116 -5.96 11.02 -2.31
C LYS A 116 -5.40 11.13 -3.73
N VAL A 117 -4.24 10.52 -3.95
CA VAL A 117 -3.54 10.53 -5.25
C VAL A 117 -3.57 9.16 -5.92
N VAL A 118 -3.77 8.08 -5.15
CA VAL A 118 -3.87 6.71 -5.68
C VAL A 118 -4.96 5.98 -4.92
N GLU A 119 -5.75 5.18 -5.64
CA GLU A 119 -6.69 4.23 -5.03
C GLU A 119 -6.57 2.91 -5.77
N ILE A 120 -6.43 1.83 -5.02
CA ILE A 120 -6.45 0.47 -5.54
C ILE A 120 -7.52 -0.30 -4.77
N ARG A 121 -8.42 -0.94 -5.51
CA ARG A 121 -9.49 -1.74 -4.92
C ARG A 121 -9.22 -3.21 -5.19
N TYR A 122 -9.10 -3.98 -4.12
CA TYR A 122 -8.89 -5.42 -4.20
C TYR A 122 -10.21 -6.11 -3.88
N GLN A 123 -10.71 -6.91 -4.82
CA GLN A 123 -11.91 -7.71 -4.61
C GLN A 123 -11.54 -9.18 -4.70
N ARG A 124 -12.05 -9.98 -3.77
CA ARG A 124 -11.77 -11.42 -3.74
C ARG A 124 -12.30 -12.07 -5.02
N LYS A 125 -11.45 -12.82 -5.65
CA LYS A 125 -11.83 -13.61 -6.82
C LYS A 125 -12.50 -14.90 -6.35
N LYS A 126 -13.69 -15.15 -6.83
CA LYS A 126 -14.48 -16.32 -6.49
C LYS A 126 -14.62 -17.28 -7.66
#